data_b5755fc171e846639cc92acb49fb66f3
#
_entry.id   b5755fc171e846639cc92acb49fb66f3
#
_cell.length_a   1.000
_cell.length_b   1.000
_cell.length_c   1.000
_cell.angle_alpha   90.00
_cell.angle_beta   90.00
_cell.angle_gamma   90.00
#
_symmetry.space_group_name_H-M   'P 1'
#
loop_
_entity.id
_entity.type
_entity.pdbx_description
1 polymer ?
#
loop_
_entity_poly.entity_id
_entity_poly.type
_entity_poly.pdbx_seq_one_letter_code
_entity_poly.pdbx_strand_id
1 'polypeptide(L)'
;MSSRQPLIGSISRLTPSELTVKLDSEIDLQQVRKLANGTLPKVQIEVIDNRRISYDQRAKIFALINDLCDYTGDVPEIWEKRFKWMTTRTFNLPDYSLSDCSVTVGSYTILTILNFMFEEGIPFKTRTWDSIPDDYPKQRMAIMRRLCVICGKPGADLAHYQAIGRRSRSKVDHRKFWFMSLCRKHHTEQHTIGIREFIAKYHIKPVKLSGDDLIKLGIMTASRIKELDEEEKS
;
A
#
# COMPACT_ATOMS: atom_id res chain seq x y z
N MET A 1 -25.78 -10.10 -4.73
CA MET A 1 -24.70 -10.87 -4.09
C MET A 1 -24.88 -10.72 -2.59
N SER A 2 -25.22 -11.78 -1.88
CA SER A 2 -25.40 -11.76 -0.41
C SER A 2 -24.05 -11.43 0.23
N SER A 3 -23.93 -10.26 0.87
CA SER A 3 -22.77 -9.90 1.67
C SER A 3 -22.72 -10.86 2.87
N ARG A 4 -21.83 -11.84 2.83
CA ARG A 4 -21.58 -12.69 3.99
C ARG A 4 -20.98 -11.81 5.08
N GLN A 5 -21.67 -11.70 6.20
CA GLN A 5 -21.09 -11.01 7.36
C GLN A 5 -19.87 -11.80 7.84
N PRO A 6 -18.73 -11.13 8.11
CA PRO A 6 -17.56 -11.79 8.68
C PRO A 6 -17.89 -12.33 10.07
N LEU A 7 -17.34 -13.50 10.40
CA LEU A 7 -17.38 -14.02 11.77
C LEU A 7 -16.30 -13.30 12.59
N ILE A 8 -16.68 -12.80 13.73
CA ILE A 8 -15.79 -12.11 14.67
C ILE A 8 -15.45 -13.07 15.82
N GLY A 9 -14.23 -12.96 16.34
CA GLY A 9 -13.79 -13.79 17.44
C GLY A 9 -12.46 -13.32 18.01
N SER A 10 -12.03 -13.92 19.09
CA SER A 10 -10.79 -13.60 19.78
C SER A 10 -9.78 -14.73 19.66
N ILE A 11 -8.51 -14.39 19.50
CA ILE A 11 -7.42 -15.36 19.45
C ILE A 11 -7.22 -15.92 20.87
N SER A 12 -7.43 -17.23 21.02
CA SER A 12 -7.22 -17.93 22.31
C SER A 12 -5.85 -18.59 22.38
N ARG A 13 -5.27 -18.96 21.25
CA ARG A 13 -3.91 -19.53 21.15
C ARG A 13 -3.26 -19.09 19.84
N LEU A 14 -1.99 -18.69 19.93
CA LEU A 14 -1.17 -18.30 18.79
C LEU A 14 0.21 -18.93 18.89
N THR A 15 0.60 -19.66 17.84
CA THR A 15 1.97 -20.17 17.63
C THR A 15 2.39 -19.83 16.21
N PRO A 16 3.65 -20.01 15.80
CA PRO A 16 4.07 -19.73 14.43
C PRO A 16 3.32 -20.49 13.34
N SER A 17 2.74 -21.67 13.67
CA SER A 17 2.05 -22.54 12.71
C SER A 17 0.57 -22.79 13.01
N GLU A 18 0.08 -22.37 14.19
CA GLU A 18 -1.29 -22.66 14.62
C GLU A 18 -1.95 -21.41 15.20
N LEU A 19 -3.20 -21.22 14.83
CA LEU A 19 -4.08 -20.18 15.36
C LEU A 19 -5.38 -20.81 15.83
N THR A 20 -5.74 -20.59 17.10
CA THR A 20 -7.04 -20.98 17.62
C THR A 20 -7.87 -19.72 17.89
N VAL A 21 -9.05 -19.63 17.29
CA VAL A 21 -9.98 -18.52 17.45
C VAL A 21 -11.23 -18.99 18.19
N LYS A 22 -11.59 -18.27 19.24
CA LYS A 22 -12.90 -18.41 19.90
C LYS A 22 -13.84 -17.40 19.23
N LEU A 23 -14.87 -17.90 18.59
CA LEU A 23 -15.87 -17.06 17.91
C LEU A 23 -16.84 -16.43 18.90
N ASP A 24 -17.31 -15.23 18.60
CA ASP A 24 -18.29 -14.49 19.41
C ASP A 24 -19.72 -14.95 19.13
N SER A 25 -19.92 -15.68 18.01
CA SER A 25 -21.21 -16.26 17.62
C SER A 25 -21.07 -17.70 17.14
N GLU A 26 -22.15 -18.46 17.17
CA GLU A 26 -22.17 -19.83 16.65
C GLU A 26 -21.98 -19.88 15.15
N ILE A 27 -21.29 -20.92 14.70
CA ILE A 27 -21.02 -21.21 13.29
C ILE A 27 -22.08 -22.16 12.75
N ASP A 28 -22.63 -21.87 11.57
CA ASP A 28 -23.45 -22.82 10.84
C ASP A 28 -22.57 -23.90 10.20
N LEU A 29 -22.44 -25.04 10.87
CA LEU A 29 -21.65 -26.17 10.43
C LEU A 29 -22.16 -26.79 9.12
N GLN A 30 -23.48 -26.71 8.85
CA GLN A 30 -24.04 -27.24 7.58
C GLN A 30 -23.59 -26.36 6.40
N GLN A 31 -23.63 -25.05 6.58
CA GLN A 31 -23.15 -24.11 5.57
C GLN A 31 -21.63 -24.27 5.33
N VAL A 32 -20.82 -24.42 6.38
CA VAL A 32 -19.38 -24.65 6.24
C VAL A 32 -19.10 -25.94 5.45
N ARG A 33 -19.78 -27.05 5.79
CA ARG A 33 -19.64 -28.34 5.06
C ARG A 33 -20.04 -28.21 3.60
N LYS A 34 -21.12 -27.50 3.30
CA LYS A 34 -21.58 -27.24 1.93
C LYS A 34 -20.54 -26.45 1.14
N LEU A 35 -19.93 -25.44 1.74
CA LEU A 35 -18.89 -24.61 1.10
C LEU A 35 -17.57 -25.37 0.92
N ALA A 36 -17.24 -26.26 1.82
CA ALA A 36 -16.04 -27.10 1.74
C ALA A 36 -16.10 -28.14 0.62
N ASN A 37 -17.32 -28.50 0.16
CA ASN A 37 -17.53 -29.44 -0.96
C ASN A 37 -16.67 -30.72 -0.87
N GLY A 38 -16.68 -31.37 0.29
CA GLY A 38 -15.93 -32.62 0.54
C GLY A 38 -14.43 -32.45 0.79
N THR A 39 -13.90 -31.22 0.81
CA THR A 39 -12.50 -30.94 1.16
C THR A 39 -12.41 -30.32 2.56
N LEU A 40 -11.18 -30.12 3.07
CA LEU A 40 -10.99 -29.33 4.30
C LEU A 40 -11.37 -27.87 4.04
N PRO A 41 -12.21 -27.27 4.89
CA PRO A 41 -12.62 -25.88 4.74
C PRO A 41 -11.41 -24.95 4.80
N LYS A 42 -11.28 -24.05 3.83
CA LYS A 42 -10.28 -22.99 3.84
C LYS A 42 -10.91 -21.71 4.41
N VAL A 43 -10.17 -21.01 5.24
CA VAL A 43 -10.58 -19.74 5.84
C VAL A 43 -9.54 -18.67 5.55
N GLN A 44 -10.01 -17.43 5.42
CA GLN A 44 -9.16 -16.25 5.42
C GLN A 44 -9.36 -15.54 6.76
N ILE A 45 -8.28 -15.22 7.44
CA ILE A 45 -8.31 -14.57 8.76
C ILE A 45 -7.67 -13.20 8.62
N GLU A 46 -8.36 -12.18 9.09
CA GLU A 46 -7.86 -10.82 9.20
C GLU A 46 -7.79 -10.43 10.68
N VAL A 47 -6.63 -9.94 11.12
CA VAL A 47 -6.44 -9.46 12.49
C VAL A 47 -6.83 -7.99 12.55
N ILE A 48 -7.81 -7.67 13.38
CA ILE A 48 -8.31 -6.30 13.56
C ILE A 48 -7.25 -5.46 14.28
N ASP A 49 -6.91 -4.32 13.71
CA ASP A 49 -5.99 -3.35 14.32
C ASP A 49 -6.72 -2.56 15.42
N ASN A 50 -6.41 -2.86 16.69
CA ASN A 50 -7.00 -2.20 17.85
C ASN A 50 -6.31 -0.87 18.22
N ARG A 51 -5.24 -0.47 17.53
CA ARG A 51 -4.60 0.83 17.76
C ARG A 51 -5.48 1.93 17.20
N ARG A 52 -5.72 2.96 17.98
CA ARG A 52 -6.50 4.12 17.53
C ARG A 52 -5.67 5.02 16.62
N ILE A 53 -6.34 5.66 15.66
CA ILE A 53 -5.75 6.68 14.79
C ILE A 53 -4.96 7.70 15.61
N SER A 54 -3.73 8.00 15.19
CA SER A 54 -2.90 8.98 15.88
C SER A 54 -3.34 10.42 15.57
N TYR A 55 -2.99 11.33 16.45
CA TYR A 55 -3.19 12.77 16.20
C TYR A 55 -2.56 13.21 14.88
N ASP A 56 -1.35 12.73 14.59
CA ASP A 56 -0.61 13.08 13.37
C ASP A 56 -1.30 12.56 12.11
N GLN A 57 -1.81 11.34 12.11
CA GLN A 57 -2.57 10.82 10.97
C GLN A 57 -3.82 11.64 10.73
N ARG A 58 -4.56 11.97 11.78
CA ARG A 58 -5.76 12.78 11.69
C ARG A 58 -5.45 14.19 11.18
N ALA A 59 -4.43 14.83 11.72
CA ALA A 59 -3.97 16.14 11.25
C ALA A 59 -3.58 16.14 9.77
N LYS A 60 -2.93 15.06 9.30
CA LYS A 60 -2.59 14.87 7.89
C LYS A 60 -3.79 14.72 6.98
N ILE A 61 -4.78 13.93 7.38
CA ILE A 61 -6.01 13.78 6.62
C ILE A 61 -6.65 15.15 6.38
N PHE A 62 -6.79 15.94 7.42
CA PHE A 62 -7.37 17.29 7.29
C PHE A 62 -6.47 18.27 6.54
N ALA A 63 -5.15 18.17 6.66
CA ALA A 63 -4.23 18.99 5.86
C ALA A 63 -4.36 18.69 4.36
N LEU A 64 -4.45 17.41 3.97
CA LEU A 64 -4.67 17.01 2.58
C LEU A 64 -6.04 17.46 2.06
N ILE A 65 -7.08 17.34 2.88
CA ILE A 65 -8.41 17.84 2.54
C ILE A 65 -8.41 19.36 2.34
N ASN A 66 -7.72 20.09 3.20
CA ASN A 66 -7.59 21.55 3.06
C ASN A 66 -6.81 21.94 1.80
N ASP A 67 -5.70 21.25 1.48
CA ASP A 67 -4.95 21.49 0.23
C ASP A 67 -5.86 21.27 -1.00
N LEU A 68 -6.74 20.25 -0.96
CA LEU A 68 -7.73 19.99 -1.99
C LEU A 68 -8.79 21.08 -2.05
N CYS A 69 -9.33 21.53 -0.91
CA CYS A 69 -10.32 22.61 -0.84
C CYS A 69 -9.74 23.93 -1.34
N ASP A 70 -8.48 24.24 -1.02
CA ASP A 70 -7.78 25.42 -1.55
C ASP A 70 -7.70 25.40 -3.10
N TYR A 71 -7.65 24.22 -3.69
CA TYR A 71 -7.60 24.05 -5.14
C TYR A 71 -8.99 24.05 -5.79
N THR A 72 -9.97 23.38 -5.18
CA THR A 72 -11.31 23.21 -5.76
C THR A 72 -12.29 24.31 -5.38
N GLY A 73 -12.07 25.01 -4.28
CA GLY A 73 -13.00 25.97 -3.71
C GLY A 73 -14.14 25.34 -2.90
N ASP A 74 -14.09 24.04 -2.68
CA ASP A 74 -15.10 23.31 -1.90
C ASP A 74 -14.85 23.43 -0.38
N VAL A 75 -15.79 22.88 0.41
CA VAL A 75 -15.70 22.86 1.87
C VAL A 75 -15.20 21.50 2.38
N PRO A 76 -14.40 21.48 3.47
CA PRO A 76 -13.77 20.27 3.99
C PRO A 76 -14.74 19.13 4.31
N GLU A 77 -15.95 19.44 4.80
CA GLU A 77 -16.94 18.46 5.22
C GLU A 77 -17.43 17.58 4.05
N ILE A 78 -17.51 18.15 2.85
CA ILE A 78 -17.90 17.42 1.64
C ILE A 78 -16.82 16.40 1.29
N TRP A 79 -15.57 16.83 1.29
CA TRP A 79 -14.44 15.98 0.94
C TRP A 79 -14.14 14.92 2.00
N GLU A 80 -14.31 15.24 3.29
CA GLU A 80 -14.20 14.24 4.37
C GLU A 80 -15.20 13.10 4.15
N LYS A 81 -16.48 13.42 3.94
CA LYS A 81 -17.53 12.41 3.68
C LYS A 81 -17.20 11.59 2.44
N ARG A 82 -16.78 12.25 1.35
CA ARG A 82 -16.45 11.59 0.09
C ARG A 82 -15.27 10.62 0.24
N PHE A 83 -14.19 11.04 0.89
CA PHE A 83 -13.03 10.18 1.10
C PHE A 83 -13.30 9.03 2.07
N LYS A 84 -14.09 9.23 3.11
CA LYS A 84 -14.56 8.13 3.98
C LYS A 84 -15.33 7.10 3.17
N TRP A 85 -16.26 7.52 2.35
CA TRP A 85 -17.00 6.64 1.45
C TRP A 85 -16.09 5.92 0.45
N MET A 86 -15.18 6.62 -0.22
CA MET A 86 -14.22 6.02 -1.16
C MET A 86 -13.33 4.98 -0.46
N THR A 87 -12.79 5.29 0.71
CA THR A 87 -11.95 4.38 1.50
C THR A 87 -12.73 3.13 1.91
N THR A 88 -13.96 3.31 2.41
CA THR A 88 -14.86 2.20 2.78
C THR A 88 -15.07 1.25 1.60
N ARG A 89 -15.32 1.78 0.41
CA ARG A 89 -15.54 0.96 -0.80
C ARG A 89 -14.27 0.30 -1.32
N THR A 90 -13.16 1.03 -1.34
CA THR A 90 -11.89 0.51 -1.87
C THR A 90 -11.31 -0.63 -1.03
N PHE A 91 -11.42 -0.51 0.29
CA PHE A 91 -10.83 -1.46 1.24
C PHE A 91 -11.85 -2.39 1.91
N ASN A 92 -13.11 -2.37 1.44
CA ASN A 92 -14.22 -3.17 1.98
C ASN A 92 -14.37 -3.06 3.50
N LEU A 93 -14.36 -1.82 4.01
CA LEU A 93 -14.45 -1.52 5.43
C LEU A 93 -15.89 -1.20 5.85
N PRO A 94 -16.25 -1.36 7.13
CA PRO A 94 -17.45 -0.77 7.69
C PRO A 94 -17.34 0.76 7.71
N ASP A 95 -18.46 1.44 7.91
CA ASP A 95 -18.46 2.88 8.14
C ASP A 95 -17.67 3.23 9.40
N TYR A 96 -16.88 4.31 9.34
CA TYR A 96 -15.98 4.70 10.42
C TYR A 96 -15.98 6.21 10.67
N SER A 97 -15.48 6.59 11.84
CA SER A 97 -15.21 7.99 12.20
C SER A 97 -13.71 8.23 12.33
N LEU A 98 -13.26 9.40 11.87
CA LEU A 98 -11.86 9.83 12.05
C LEU A 98 -11.53 10.20 13.50
N SER A 99 -12.51 10.17 14.42
CA SER A 99 -12.26 10.41 15.85
C SER A 99 -11.66 9.18 16.55
N ASP A 100 -12.00 7.97 16.07
CA ASP A 100 -11.75 6.72 16.81
C ASP A 100 -11.40 5.51 15.93
N CYS A 101 -11.31 5.67 14.62
CA CYS A 101 -10.93 4.57 13.74
C CYS A 101 -9.51 4.04 14.06
N SER A 102 -9.18 2.86 13.50
CA SER A 102 -7.85 2.28 13.70
C SER A 102 -6.75 3.05 12.93
N VAL A 103 -5.48 2.86 13.35
CA VAL A 103 -4.29 3.34 12.63
C VAL A 103 -4.31 2.87 11.17
N THR A 104 -4.70 1.62 10.94
CA THR A 104 -4.80 1.05 9.59
C THR A 104 -5.82 1.78 8.73
N VAL A 105 -7.02 2.05 9.27
CA VAL A 105 -8.07 2.81 8.56
C VAL A 105 -7.62 4.25 8.29
N GLY A 106 -6.93 4.88 9.25
CA GLY A 106 -6.31 6.19 9.05
C GLY A 106 -5.31 6.21 7.89
N SER A 107 -4.44 5.18 7.81
CA SER A 107 -3.47 5.03 6.71
C SER A 107 -4.17 4.81 5.37
N TYR A 108 -5.22 4.01 5.31
CA TYR A 108 -6.02 3.81 4.10
C TYR A 108 -6.70 5.09 3.64
N THR A 109 -7.20 5.90 4.58
CA THR A 109 -7.81 7.20 4.26
C THR A 109 -6.77 8.14 3.63
N ILE A 110 -5.57 8.25 4.22
CA ILE A 110 -4.47 9.04 3.66
C ILE A 110 -4.13 8.55 2.24
N LEU A 111 -4.01 7.24 2.05
CA LEU A 111 -3.71 6.65 0.75
C LEU A 111 -4.78 6.97 -0.30
N THR A 112 -6.06 6.89 0.07
CA THR A 112 -7.19 7.22 -0.82
C THR A 112 -7.12 8.67 -1.27
N ILE A 113 -6.89 9.61 -0.33
CA ILE A 113 -6.79 11.05 -0.64
C ILE A 113 -5.61 11.31 -1.58
N LEU A 114 -4.44 10.76 -1.27
CA LEU A 114 -3.25 10.93 -2.08
C LEU A 114 -3.41 10.37 -3.49
N ASN A 115 -3.99 9.17 -3.63
CA ASN A 115 -4.26 8.60 -4.94
C ASN A 115 -5.20 9.50 -5.76
N PHE A 116 -6.28 9.98 -5.15
CA PHE A 116 -7.21 10.89 -5.80
C PHE A 116 -6.52 12.18 -6.25
N MET A 117 -5.78 12.85 -5.35
CA MET A 117 -5.08 14.10 -5.69
C MET A 117 -4.06 13.90 -6.83
N PHE A 118 -3.37 12.76 -6.85
CA PHE A 118 -2.44 12.44 -7.95
C PHE A 118 -3.16 12.11 -9.26
N GLU A 119 -4.30 11.41 -9.22
CA GLU A 119 -5.09 11.08 -10.41
C GLU A 119 -5.65 12.32 -11.08
N GLU A 120 -6.13 13.25 -10.27
CA GLU A 120 -6.69 14.51 -10.73
C GLU A 120 -5.63 15.61 -10.96
N GLY A 121 -4.34 15.32 -10.74
CA GLY A 121 -3.26 16.29 -10.91
C GLY A 121 -3.32 17.46 -9.92
N ILE A 122 -3.93 17.27 -8.75
CA ILE A 122 -4.13 18.31 -7.73
C ILE A 122 -2.83 18.49 -6.96
N PRO A 123 -2.28 19.72 -6.88
CA PRO A 123 -1.06 20.01 -6.14
C PRO A 123 -1.32 19.92 -4.63
N PHE A 124 -0.31 19.46 -3.89
CA PHE A 124 -0.30 19.54 -2.43
C PHE A 124 0.98 20.17 -1.92
N LYS A 125 0.93 20.73 -0.72
CA LYS A 125 2.07 21.45 -0.12
C LYS A 125 3.19 20.46 0.21
N THR A 126 4.43 20.85 -0.01
CA THR A 126 5.62 20.00 0.22
C THR A 126 5.67 19.43 1.64
N ARG A 127 5.29 20.22 2.64
CA ARG A 127 5.23 19.76 4.05
C ARG A 127 4.27 18.60 4.26
N THR A 128 3.19 18.55 3.49
CA THR A 128 2.25 17.43 3.54
C THR A 128 2.91 16.12 3.08
N TRP A 129 3.71 16.19 2.00
CA TRP A 129 4.48 15.03 1.53
C TRP A 129 5.49 14.54 2.58
N ASP A 130 6.30 15.45 3.12
CA ASP A 130 7.32 15.11 4.11
C ASP A 130 6.73 14.51 5.39
N SER A 131 5.50 14.88 5.71
CA SER A 131 4.79 14.40 6.89
C SER A 131 4.10 13.04 6.71
N ILE A 132 4.04 12.46 5.48
CA ILE A 132 3.46 11.14 5.24
C ILE A 132 4.43 10.06 5.76
N PRO A 133 3.98 9.09 6.58
CA PRO A 133 4.85 8.02 7.04
C PRO A 133 5.52 7.27 5.89
N ASP A 134 6.78 6.87 6.09
CA ASP A 134 7.56 6.09 5.12
C ASP A 134 7.16 4.61 5.16
N ASP A 135 5.86 4.36 5.13
CA ASP A 135 5.33 3.02 5.06
C ASP A 135 5.27 2.49 3.62
N TYR A 136 4.93 1.23 3.48
CA TYR A 136 4.82 0.56 2.19
C TYR A 136 3.88 1.24 1.20
N PRO A 137 2.68 1.71 1.57
CA PRO A 137 1.79 2.41 0.66
C PRO A 137 2.40 3.67 0.04
N LYS A 138 3.11 4.51 0.83
CA LYS A 138 3.82 5.70 0.33
C LYS A 138 4.90 5.32 -0.69
N GLN A 139 5.70 4.30 -0.38
CA GLN A 139 6.78 3.83 -1.24
C GLN A 139 6.23 3.37 -2.61
N ARG A 140 5.23 2.48 -2.59
CA ARG A 140 4.64 1.97 -3.82
C ARG A 140 3.98 3.08 -4.64
N MET A 141 3.26 3.98 -3.99
CA MET A 141 2.64 5.13 -4.64
C MET A 141 3.68 6.03 -5.30
N ALA A 142 4.77 6.36 -4.58
CA ALA A 142 5.87 7.16 -5.12
C ALA A 142 6.46 6.52 -6.39
N ILE A 143 6.65 5.20 -6.38
CA ILE A 143 7.14 4.44 -7.54
C ILE A 143 6.16 4.55 -8.71
N MET A 144 4.88 4.26 -8.50
CA MET A 144 3.86 4.23 -9.55
C MET A 144 3.64 5.61 -10.20
N ARG A 145 3.87 6.69 -9.46
CA ARG A 145 3.72 8.07 -9.92
C ARG A 145 5.04 8.74 -10.30
N ARG A 146 6.15 8.02 -10.27
CA ARG A 146 7.48 8.57 -10.55
C ARG A 146 7.81 9.79 -9.69
N LEU A 147 7.44 9.76 -8.42
CA LEU A 147 7.77 10.77 -7.43
C LEU A 147 8.97 10.30 -6.60
N CYS A 148 9.83 11.23 -6.22
CA CYS A 148 10.89 10.91 -5.26
C CYS A 148 10.30 10.59 -3.89
N VAL A 149 10.55 9.39 -3.36
CA VAL A 149 10.03 8.97 -2.07
C VAL A 149 10.50 9.86 -0.90
N ILE A 150 11.63 10.55 -1.07
CA ILE A 150 12.21 11.43 -0.04
C ILE A 150 11.60 12.83 -0.11
N CYS A 151 11.57 13.47 -1.28
CA CYS A 151 11.19 14.89 -1.41
C CYS A 151 9.96 15.14 -2.29
N GLY A 152 9.25 14.12 -2.74
CA GLY A 152 8.04 14.25 -3.52
C GLY A 152 8.21 14.80 -4.95
N LYS A 153 9.43 15.15 -5.39
CA LYS A 153 9.65 15.72 -6.72
C LYS A 153 9.27 14.73 -7.83
N PRO A 154 8.56 15.17 -8.88
CA PRO A 154 8.20 14.34 -10.02
C PRO A 154 9.43 14.02 -10.90
N GLY A 155 9.26 13.06 -11.82
CA GLY A 155 10.32 12.62 -12.72
C GLY A 155 11.41 11.79 -12.06
N ALA A 156 11.06 11.07 -10.99
CA ALA A 156 12.01 10.22 -10.29
C ALA A 156 12.38 8.96 -11.08
N ASP A 157 13.63 8.57 -10.97
CA ASP A 157 14.16 7.32 -11.52
C ASP A 157 13.75 6.14 -10.62
N LEU A 158 13.55 4.97 -11.23
CA LEU A 158 13.41 3.72 -10.50
C LEU A 158 14.81 3.16 -10.16
N ALA A 159 15.14 3.22 -8.87
CA ALA A 159 16.39 2.72 -8.36
C ALA A 159 16.20 1.30 -7.80
N HIS A 160 17.11 0.39 -8.19
CA HIS A 160 17.14 -0.95 -7.59
C HIS A 160 17.84 -0.89 -6.23
N TYR A 161 17.29 -1.60 -5.25
CA TYR A 161 17.97 -1.80 -3.97
C TYR A 161 19.23 -2.66 -4.13
N GLN A 162 19.14 -3.70 -4.94
CA GLN A 162 20.27 -4.60 -5.24
C GLN A 162 20.80 -4.30 -6.64
N ALA A 163 22.11 -4.26 -6.78
CA ALA A 163 22.72 -4.10 -8.11
C ALA A 163 22.36 -5.27 -9.02
N ILE A 164 21.93 -4.97 -10.24
CA ILE A 164 21.61 -5.99 -11.27
C ILE A 164 22.88 -6.71 -11.75
N GLY A 165 24.04 -6.16 -11.47
CA GLY A 165 25.33 -6.66 -11.94
C GLY A 165 25.58 -6.31 -13.43
N ARG A 166 26.40 -7.11 -14.10
CA ARG A 166 26.78 -6.90 -15.52
C ARG A 166 25.73 -7.42 -16.53
N ARG A 167 24.59 -7.93 -16.06
CA ARG A 167 23.52 -8.45 -16.92
C ARG A 167 22.77 -7.34 -17.64
N SER A 168 22.33 -7.59 -18.88
CA SER A 168 21.43 -6.67 -19.57
C SER A 168 20.12 -6.53 -18.82
N ARG A 169 19.65 -5.30 -18.61
CA ARG A 169 18.37 -5.01 -17.94
C ARG A 169 17.20 -5.75 -18.60
N SER A 170 17.19 -5.89 -19.90
CA SER A 170 16.14 -6.60 -20.64
C SER A 170 16.07 -8.11 -20.39
N LYS A 171 17.17 -8.71 -19.89
CA LYS A 171 17.24 -10.15 -19.63
C LYS A 171 17.00 -10.54 -18.17
N VAL A 172 16.82 -9.57 -17.29
CA VAL A 172 16.68 -9.79 -15.85
C VAL A 172 15.21 -9.90 -15.48
N ASP A 173 14.88 -10.86 -14.61
CA ASP A 173 13.57 -10.92 -13.98
C ASP A 173 13.46 -9.87 -12.86
N HIS A 174 12.88 -8.74 -13.20
CA HIS A 174 12.72 -7.63 -12.27
C HIS A 174 11.77 -7.92 -11.10
N ARG A 175 10.92 -8.93 -11.17
CA ARG A 175 10.05 -9.36 -10.05
C ARG A 175 10.85 -9.83 -8.83
N LYS A 176 12.10 -10.24 -9.03
CA LYS A 176 13.01 -10.72 -7.97
C LYS A 176 13.73 -9.58 -7.23
N PHE A 177 13.60 -8.33 -7.69
CA PHE A 177 14.30 -7.17 -7.14
C PHE A 177 13.39 -6.27 -6.31
N TRP A 178 14.04 -5.46 -5.47
CA TRP A 178 13.40 -4.42 -4.68
C TRP A 178 13.71 -3.06 -5.27
N PHE A 179 12.74 -2.15 -5.18
CA PHE A 179 12.78 -0.85 -5.84
C PHE A 179 12.55 0.31 -4.88
N MET A 180 13.08 1.46 -5.28
CA MET A 180 12.83 2.78 -4.70
C MET A 180 12.65 3.78 -5.83
N SER A 181 11.91 4.87 -5.57
CA SER A 181 11.76 5.97 -6.51
C SER A 181 12.56 7.18 -6.03
N LEU A 182 13.59 7.59 -6.76
CA LEU A 182 14.54 8.63 -6.35
C LEU A 182 14.71 9.68 -7.45
N CYS A 183 14.62 10.98 -7.09
CA CYS A 183 15.03 12.03 -8.02
C CYS A 183 16.54 11.97 -8.27
N ARG A 184 17.02 12.62 -9.31
CA ARG A 184 18.44 12.60 -9.70
C ARG A 184 19.37 12.92 -8.53
N LYS A 185 19.04 13.93 -7.70
CA LYS A 185 19.85 14.30 -6.53
C LYS A 185 19.99 13.13 -5.56
N HIS A 186 18.88 12.55 -5.12
CA HIS A 186 18.89 11.46 -4.15
C HIS A 186 19.41 10.14 -4.73
N HIS A 187 19.23 9.92 -6.03
CA HIS A 187 19.81 8.76 -6.72
C HIS A 187 21.35 8.85 -6.78
N THR A 188 21.89 10.04 -7.09
CA THR A 188 23.34 10.28 -7.03
C THR A 188 23.90 10.12 -5.62
N GLU A 189 23.20 10.69 -4.62
CA GLU A 189 23.59 10.54 -3.21
C GLU A 189 23.63 9.07 -2.78
N GLN A 190 22.63 8.27 -3.16
CA GLN A 190 22.58 6.83 -2.90
C GLN A 190 23.82 6.09 -3.44
N HIS A 191 24.29 6.46 -4.63
CA HIS A 191 25.53 5.91 -5.19
C HIS A 191 26.79 6.39 -4.44
N THR A 192 26.76 7.62 -3.90
CA THR A 192 27.91 8.21 -3.21
C THR A 192 28.12 7.61 -1.83
N ILE A 193 27.06 7.52 -1.02
CA ILE A 193 27.17 7.04 0.38
C ILE A 193 26.94 5.53 0.51
N GLY A 194 26.45 4.88 -0.54
CA GLY A 194 26.10 3.46 -0.53
C GLY A 194 24.68 3.18 -0.03
N ILE A 195 24.14 2.07 -0.51
CA ILE A 195 22.72 1.73 -0.32
C ILE A 195 22.33 1.55 1.15
N ARG A 196 23.20 0.94 1.97
CA ARG A 196 22.89 0.65 3.39
C ARG A 196 22.78 1.94 4.21
N GLU A 197 23.75 2.83 4.06
CA GLU A 197 23.76 4.13 4.73
C GLU A 197 22.64 5.02 4.24
N PHE A 198 22.36 5.01 2.94
CA PHE A 198 21.27 5.77 2.35
C PHE A 198 19.90 5.38 2.92
N ILE A 199 19.62 4.08 3.00
CA ILE A 199 18.37 3.57 3.58
C ILE A 199 18.25 3.91 5.06
N ALA A 200 19.34 3.73 5.82
CA ALA A 200 19.34 4.09 7.25
C ALA A 200 19.09 5.59 7.46
N LYS A 201 19.72 6.45 6.63
CA LYS A 201 19.58 7.91 6.71
C LYS A 201 18.15 8.38 6.46
N TYR A 202 17.48 7.82 5.45
CA TYR A 202 16.15 8.25 5.01
C TYR A 202 15.01 7.32 5.44
N HIS A 203 15.29 6.28 6.21
CA HIS A 203 14.34 5.26 6.68
C HIS A 203 13.49 4.65 5.56
N ILE A 204 14.09 4.48 4.37
CA ILE A 204 13.39 3.97 3.19
C ILE A 204 13.19 2.46 3.33
N LYS A 205 11.99 1.98 3.01
CA LYS A 205 11.67 0.56 2.89
C LYS A 205 11.49 0.21 1.42
N PRO A 206 12.50 -0.36 0.74
CA PRO A 206 12.34 -0.78 -0.65
C PRO A 206 11.18 -1.76 -0.81
N VAL A 207 10.52 -1.76 -1.97
CA VAL A 207 9.34 -2.59 -2.23
C VAL A 207 9.55 -3.49 -3.43
N LYS A 208 8.96 -4.67 -3.39
CA LYS A 208 8.80 -5.54 -4.56
C LYS A 208 7.59 -5.09 -5.36
N LEU A 209 7.72 -5.15 -6.68
CA LEU A 209 6.64 -4.84 -7.60
C LEU A 209 6.08 -6.11 -8.20
N SER A 210 4.77 -6.13 -8.42
CA SER A 210 4.10 -7.22 -9.15
C SER A 210 4.46 -7.16 -10.64
N GLY A 211 4.22 -8.26 -11.38
CA GLY A 211 4.37 -8.27 -12.83
C GLY A 211 3.54 -7.17 -13.50
N ASP A 212 2.32 -6.96 -13.07
CA ASP A 212 1.43 -5.91 -13.58
C ASP A 212 1.98 -4.51 -13.31
N ASP A 213 2.54 -4.26 -12.12
CA ASP A 213 3.18 -2.98 -11.80
C ASP A 213 4.38 -2.72 -12.71
N LEU A 214 5.20 -3.75 -12.95
CA LEU A 214 6.37 -3.66 -13.83
C LEU A 214 6.00 -3.40 -15.29
N ILE A 215 4.89 -3.98 -15.75
CA ILE A 215 4.33 -3.72 -17.09
C ILE A 215 3.84 -2.27 -17.18
N LYS A 216 3.03 -1.81 -16.22
CA LYS A 216 2.52 -0.43 -16.15
C LYS A 216 3.64 0.61 -16.12
N LEU A 217 4.75 0.31 -15.47
CA LEU A 217 5.93 1.16 -15.39
C LEU A 217 6.85 1.08 -16.63
N GLY A 218 6.54 0.19 -17.59
CA GLY A 218 7.35 0.00 -18.79
C GLY A 218 8.71 -0.66 -18.55
N ILE A 219 8.86 -1.42 -17.43
CA ILE A 219 10.12 -2.09 -17.06
C ILE A 219 10.20 -3.49 -17.63
N MET A 220 9.07 -4.18 -17.68
CA MET A 220 8.92 -5.51 -18.29
C MET A 220 7.74 -5.51 -19.25
N THR A 221 7.78 -6.41 -20.24
CA THR A 221 6.63 -6.70 -21.09
C THR A 221 5.92 -7.97 -20.64
N ALA A 222 4.63 -8.11 -20.96
CA ALA A 222 3.87 -9.32 -20.65
C ALA A 222 4.49 -10.57 -21.32
N SER A 223 5.02 -10.43 -22.56
CA SER A 223 5.71 -11.52 -23.27
C SER A 223 6.96 -11.97 -22.50
N ARG A 224 7.77 -11.02 -21.99
CA ARG A 224 8.97 -11.39 -21.23
C ARG A 224 8.66 -12.09 -19.90
N ILE A 225 7.59 -11.67 -19.23
CA ILE A 225 7.13 -12.35 -18.00
C ILE A 225 6.74 -13.79 -18.32
N LYS A 226 5.99 -14.00 -19.40
CA LYS A 226 5.58 -15.34 -19.83
C LYS A 226 6.77 -16.24 -20.19
N GLU A 227 7.75 -15.73 -20.93
CA GLU A 227 8.99 -16.44 -21.25
C GLU A 227 9.72 -16.90 -19.97
N LEU A 228 9.87 -15.99 -18.98
CA LEU A 228 10.54 -16.32 -17.71
C LEU A 228 9.77 -17.36 -16.90
N ASP A 229 8.44 -17.33 -16.92
CA ASP A 229 7.60 -18.33 -16.25
C ASP A 229 7.68 -19.71 -16.92
N GLU A 230 7.95 -19.77 -18.23
CA GLU A 230 8.21 -20.99 -18.98
C GLU A 230 9.63 -21.53 -18.72
N GLU A 231 10.64 -20.63 -18.66
CA GLU A 231 12.03 -20.99 -18.31
C GLU A 231 12.16 -21.58 -16.87
N GLU A 232 11.34 -21.12 -15.90
CA GLU A 232 11.36 -21.64 -14.53
C GLU A 232 10.66 -23.03 -14.38
N LYS A 233 9.87 -23.45 -15.36
CA LYS A 233 9.17 -24.73 -15.36
C LYS A 233 9.93 -25.85 -16.06
N SER A 234 10.98 -25.50 -16.81
CA SER A 234 11.85 -26.42 -17.55
C SER A 234 13.06 -26.83 -16.73
#